data_c1dc896a567920a83453e751d5342101
#
_entry.id   c1dc896a567920a83453e751d5342101
#
_cell.length_a   1.000
_cell.length_b   1.000
_cell.length_c   1.000
_cell.angle_alpha   90.00
_cell.angle_beta   90.00
_cell.angle_gamma   90.00
#
_symmetry.space_group_name_H-M   'P 1'
#
loop_
_entity.id
_entity.type
_entity.pdbx_description
1 polymer ?
#
loop_
_entity_poly.entity_id
_entity_poly.type
_entity_poly.pdbx_seq_one_letter_code
_entity_poly.pdbx_strand_id
1 'polypeptide(L)'
;MITRLSLLFLCCVSRTVFADGIPIKVENAWVQAVPPIAEATAAYMKIRNIGSSPLKLIGASSPIAAKIEPMITTRSERNGQEVMGMESVESLEILPGGVLELKPGGSHLMIMGLTSHPKEGDRVKLRVRFAPGDQRLDVEVPVLKQEPK
;
A
#
# COMPACT_ATOMS: atom_id res chain seq x y z
N MET A 1 52.74 37.87 27.18
CA MET A 1 51.88 37.76 25.96
C MET A 1 51.19 36.41 26.02
N ILE A 2 49.91 36.42 26.33
CA ILE A 2 49.12 35.19 26.43
C ILE A 2 48.18 35.16 25.24
N THR A 3 48.49 34.29 24.27
CA THR A 3 47.64 34.08 23.07
C THR A 3 46.53 33.12 23.45
N ARG A 4 45.30 33.64 23.54
CA ARG A 4 44.11 32.82 23.72
C ARG A 4 43.71 32.21 22.38
N LEU A 5 43.91 30.91 22.27
CA LEU A 5 43.42 30.10 21.16
C LEU A 5 41.95 29.77 21.43
N SER A 6 41.02 30.51 20.80
CA SER A 6 39.58 30.18 20.83
C SER A 6 39.34 28.96 19.96
N LEU A 7 39.06 27.84 20.60
CA LEU A 7 38.60 26.63 19.93
C LEU A 7 37.12 26.77 19.63
N LEU A 8 36.78 27.14 18.39
CA LEU A 8 35.41 27.09 17.92
C LEU A 8 35.00 25.61 17.78
N PHE A 9 34.22 25.16 18.74
CA PHE A 9 33.55 23.87 18.63
C PHE A 9 32.40 24.01 17.63
N LEU A 10 32.66 23.63 16.39
CA LEU A 10 31.62 23.55 15.35
C LEU A 10 30.74 22.32 15.67
N CYS A 11 29.66 22.59 16.37
CA CYS A 11 28.64 21.59 16.67
C CYS A 11 27.93 21.25 15.33
N CYS A 12 28.39 20.17 14.71
CA CYS A 12 27.74 19.61 13.53
C CYS A 12 26.40 18.99 13.97
N VAL A 13 25.35 19.81 14.00
CA VAL A 13 24.00 19.32 14.20
C VAL A 13 23.63 18.57 12.94
N SER A 14 23.79 17.27 12.97
CA SER A 14 23.22 16.38 11.97
C SER A 14 21.72 16.57 12.00
N ARG A 15 21.20 17.44 11.13
CA ARG A 15 19.77 17.50 10.82
C ARG A 15 19.44 16.19 10.14
N THR A 16 18.88 15.27 10.89
CA THR A 16 18.08 14.19 10.32
C THR A 16 16.92 14.87 9.60
N VAL A 17 17.05 14.99 8.31
CA VAL A 17 15.92 15.37 7.44
C VAL A 17 14.99 14.18 7.49
N PHE A 18 14.00 14.23 8.36
CA PHE A 18 12.84 13.40 8.20
C PHE A 18 12.18 13.87 6.90
N ALA A 19 12.25 13.06 5.86
CA ALA A 19 11.40 13.26 4.72
C ALA A 19 9.96 13.35 5.28
N ASP A 20 9.19 14.38 4.87
CA ASP A 20 7.78 14.52 5.21
C ASP A 20 7.01 13.36 4.58
N GLY A 21 7.24 12.15 5.08
CA GLY A 21 6.60 10.92 4.66
C GLY A 21 5.37 10.64 5.51
N ILE A 22 4.39 10.04 4.90
CA ILE A 22 3.23 9.48 5.60
C ILE A 22 3.75 8.49 6.65
N PRO A 23 3.17 8.43 7.86
CA PRO A 23 3.59 7.48 8.89
C PRO A 23 3.08 6.06 8.58
N ILE A 24 3.40 5.56 7.41
CA ILE A 24 2.99 4.26 6.89
C ILE A 24 4.24 3.49 6.45
N LYS A 25 4.27 2.21 6.82
CA LYS A 25 5.23 1.25 6.31
C LYS A 25 4.51 0.18 5.52
N VAL A 26 4.92 0.00 4.27
CA VAL A 26 4.38 -1.06 3.39
C VAL A 26 5.38 -2.21 3.34
N GLU A 27 4.89 -3.42 3.59
CA GLU A 27 5.68 -4.64 3.60
C GLU A 27 5.04 -5.69 2.68
N ASN A 28 5.87 -6.52 2.05
CA ASN A 28 5.46 -7.69 1.26
C ASN A 28 4.43 -7.33 0.16
N ALA A 29 4.60 -6.18 -0.47
CA ALA A 29 3.70 -5.74 -1.53
C ALA A 29 3.95 -6.50 -2.82
N TRP A 30 2.88 -6.93 -3.49
CA TRP A 30 2.94 -7.60 -4.77
C TRP A 30 1.61 -7.47 -5.54
N VAL A 31 1.67 -7.66 -6.84
CA VAL A 31 0.52 -7.68 -7.73
C VAL A 31 0.39 -9.08 -8.33
N GLN A 32 -0.82 -9.58 -8.41
CA GLN A 32 -1.11 -10.89 -9.01
C GLN A 32 -0.88 -10.84 -10.52
N ALA A 33 -0.03 -11.73 -11.03
CA ALA A 33 0.13 -11.94 -12.46
C ALA A 33 -1.17 -12.48 -13.08
N VAL A 34 -1.53 -11.97 -14.25
CA VAL A 34 -2.77 -12.34 -14.93
C VAL A 34 -2.53 -12.66 -16.40
N PRO A 35 -3.42 -13.47 -17.01
CA PRO A 35 -3.38 -13.72 -18.45
C PRO A 35 -3.59 -12.44 -19.26
N PRO A 36 -3.13 -12.40 -20.54
CA PRO A 36 -3.27 -11.22 -21.40
C PRO A 36 -4.71 -10.76 -21.67
N ILE A 37 -5.69 -11.60 -21.42
CA ILE A 37 -7.11 -11.29 -21.61
C ILE A 37 -7.81 -10.77 -20.35
N ALA A 38 -7.11 -10.75 -19.20
CA ALA A 38 -7.70 -10.32 -17.95
C ALA A 38 -7.97 -8.81 -17.96
N GLU A 39 -9.14 -8.41 -17.46
CA GLU A 39 -9.52 -7.01 -17.34
C GLU A 39 -9.21 -6.43 -15.95
N ALA A 40 -8.91 -7.30 -14.99
CA ALA A 40 -8.62 -6.93 -13.60
C ALA A 40 -7.58 -7.84 -12.98
N THR A 41 -6.93 -7.31 -11.94
CA THR A 41 -6.06 -8.07 -11.03
C THR A 41 -6.16 -7.49 -9.63
N ALA A 42 -5.35 -7.97 -8.71
CA ALA A 42 -5.34 -7.50 -7.33
C ALA A 42 -3.93 -7.20 -6.85
N ALA A 43 -3.81 -6.24 -5.94
CA ALA A 43 -2.61 -5.95 -5.21
C ALA A 43 -2.77 -6.33 -3.73
N TYR A 44 -1.73 -6.87 -3.17
CA TYR A 44 -1.65 -7.34 -1.79
C TYR A 44 -0.44 -6.73 -1.09
N MET A 45 -0.59 -6.42 0.17
CA MET A 45 0.48 -5.84 0.98
C MET A 45 0.11 -5.83 2.46
N LYS A 46 1.09 -5.68 3.31
CA LYS A 46 0.89 -5.31 4.71
C LYS A 46 1.13 -3.82 4.86
N ILE A 47 0.19 -3.12 5.43
CA ILE A 47 0.26 -1.68 5.67
C ILE A 47 0.24 -1.45 7.17
N ARG A 48 1.36 -0.94 7.69
CA ARG A 48 1.52 -0.64 9.11
C ARG A 48 1.42 0.87 9.33
N ASN A 49 0.52 1.27 10.21
CA ASN A 49 0.45 2.66 10.67
C ASN A 49 1.44 2.86 11.83
N ILE A 50 2.53 3.54 11.57
CA ILE A 50 3.58 3.83 12.55
C ILE A 50 3.41 5.19 13.23
N GLY A 51 2.33 5.89 12.92
CA GLY A 51 1.97 7.16 13.51
C GLY A 51 1.13 7.01 14.78
N SER A 52 0.66 8.15 15.29
CA SER A 52 -0.16 8.25 16.49
C SER A 52 -1.65 8.53 16.23
N SER A 53 -2.03 8.64 14.97
CA SER A 53 -3.41 8.91 14.54
C SER A 53 -3.92 7.81 13.60
N PRO A 54 -5.22 7.48 13.62
CA PRO A 54 -5.79 6.52 12.70
C PRO A 54 -5.71 7.03 11.26
N LEU A 55 -5.47 6.12 10.32
CA LEU A 55 -5.48 6.37 8.89
C LEU A 55 -6.49 5.45 8.22
N LYS A 56 -6.92 5.82 7.02
CA LYS A 56 -7.82 5.01 6.20
C LYS A 56 -7.22 4.83 4.82
N LEU A 57 -7.10 3.59 4.37
CA LEU A 57 -6.78 3.28 2.99
C LEU A 57 -8.01 3.55 2.13
N ILE A 58 -7.93 4.49 1.20
CA ILE A 58 -9.07 4.92 0.37
C ILE A 58 -8.96 4.48 -1.08
N GLY A 59 -7.83 3.96 -1.49
CA GLY A 59 -7.61 3.49 -2.85
C GLY A 59 -6.19 3.65 -3.31
N ALA A 60 -6.01 3.50 -4.60
CA ALA A 60 -4.71 3.70 -5.25
C ALA A 60 -4.91 4.12 -6.70
N SER A 61 -3.82 4.50 -7.35
CA SER A 61 -3.77 4.73 -8.80
C SER A 61 -2.52 4.07 -9.39
N SER A 62 -2.57 3.77 -10.66
CA SER A 62 -1.45 3.20 -11.41
C SER A 62 -1.58 3.53 -12.90
N PRO A 63 -0.45 3.69 -13.63
CA PRO A 63 -0.48 3.88 -15.07
C PRO A 63 -1.10 2.70 -15.85
N ILE A 64 -1.16 1.52 -15.25
CA ILE A 64 -1.66 0.31 -15.91
C ILE A 64 -3.16 0.08 -15.79
N ALA A 65 -3.88 0.90 -15.04
CA ALA A 65 -5.28 0.65 -14.73
C ALA A 65 -6.12 1.93 -14.68
N ALA A 66 -7.40 1.78 -15.00
CA ALA A 66 -8.35 2.89 -14.92
C ALA A 66 -8.76 3.21 -13.48
N LYS A 67 -8.87 2.18 -12.62
CA LYS A 67 -9.36 2.33 -11.26
C LYS A 67 -8.75 1.29 -10.33
N ILE A 68 -8.41 1.71 -9.11
CA ILE A 68 -7.97 0.81 -8.04
C ILE A 68 -8.72 1.19 -6.77
N GLU A 69 -9.45 0.24 -6.20
CA GLU A 69 -10.24 0.46 -5.00
C GLU A 69 -10.10 -0.67 -3.98
N PRO A 70 -10.28 -0.36 -2.68
CA PRO A 70 -10.26 -1.38 -1.65
C PRO A 70 -11.52 -2.24 -1.71
N MET A 71 -11.31 -3.54 -1.53
CA MET A 71 -12.38 -4.52 -1.46
C MET A 71 -12.23 -5.42 -0.25
N ILE A 72 -13.34 -5.90 0.24
CA ILE A 72 -13.40 -6.93 1.27
C ILE A 72 -14.02 -8.20 0.71
N THR A 73 -13.62 -9.32 1.27
CA THR A 73 -14.28 -10.60 1.02
C THR A 73 -15.46 -10.75 1.96
N THR A 74 -16.61 -10.98 1.40
CA THR A 74 -17.85 -11.26 2.16
C THR A 74 -18.16 -12.74 2.13
N ARG A 75 -18.75 -13.24 3.20
CA ARG A 75 -19.27 -14.60 3.30
C ARG A 75 -20.77 -14.51 3.57
N SER A 76 -21.55 -15.21 2.76
CA SER A 76 -22.98 -15.32 2.93
C SER A 76 -23.41 -16.77 2.74
N GLU A 77 -24.55 -17.12 3.31
CA GLU A 77 -25.15 -18.43 3.13
C GLU A 77 -26.35 -18.29 2.18
N ARG A 78 -26.36 -19.12 1.15
CA ARG A 78 -27.48 -19.19 0.22
C ARG A 78 -27.84 -20.67 -0.01
N ASN A 79 -29.08 -21.04 0.34
CA ASN A 79 -29.58 -22.41 0.22
C ASN A 79 -28.72 -23.47 0.93
N GLY A 80 -28.22 -23.14 2.14
CA GLY A 80 -27.36 -24.02 2.92
C GLY A 80 -25.92 -24.14 2.44
N GLN A 81 -25.54 -23.35 1.44
CA GLN A 81 -24.17 -23.29 0.91
C GLN A 81 -23.51 -21.96 1.24
N GLU A 82 -22.25 -22.03 1.67
CA GLU A 82 -21.42 -20.85 1.88
C GLU A 82 -21.04 -20.24 0.52
N VAL A 83 -21.39 -18.98 0.32
CA VAL A 83 -21.04 -18.21 -0.87
C VAL A 83 -20.08 -17.11 -0.48
N MET A 84 -18.93 -17.09 -1.14
CA MET A 84 -17.95 -16.01 -0.99
C MET A 84 -18.17 -14.97 -2.08
N GLY A 85 -18.19 -13.71 -1.68
CA GLY A 85 -18.29 -12.57 -2.57
C GLY A 85 -17.22 -11.53 -2.27
N MET A 86 -17.13 -10.53 -3.13
CA MET A 86 -16.27 -9.37 -2.95
C MET A 86 -17.15 -8.12 -2.96
N GLU A 87 -16.84 -7.19 -2.07
CA GLU A 87 -17.57 -5.94 -1.96
C GLU A 87 -16.60 -4.77 -1.92
N SER A 88 -16.86 -3.78 -2.77
CA SER A 88 -16.12 -2.51 -2.75
C SER A 88 -16.48 -1.73 -1.51
N VAL A 89 -15.47 -1.18 -0.84
CA VAL A 89 -15.65 -0.32 0.33
C VAL A 89 -14.98 1.03 0.09
N GLU A 90 -15.49 2.07 0.72
CA GLU A 90 -14.91 3.41 0.60
C GLU A 90 -13.52 3.51 1.22
N SER A 91 -13.30 2.78 2.31
CA SER A 91 -12.03 2.81 3.03
C SER A 91 -11.84 1.58 3.91
N LEU A 92 -10.58 1.34 4.25
CA LEU A 92 -10.17 0.36 5.27
C LEU A 92 -9.35 1.08 6.33
N GLU A 93 -9.81 1.03 7.58
CA GLU A 93 -9.18 1.72 8.70
C GLU A 93 -7.91 1.02 9.17
N ILE A 94 -6.89 1.83 9.50
CA ILE A 94 -5.63 1.37 10.09
C ILE A 94 -5.40 2.16 11.37
N LEU A 95 -5.61 1.52 12.52
CA LEU A 95 -5.41 2.15 13.83
C LEU A 95 -3.94 2.48 14.07
N PRO A 96 -3.62 3.46 14.93
CA PRO A 96 -2.24 3.75 15.32
C PRO A 96 -1.56 2.50 15.86
N GLY A 97 -0.37 2.18 15.32
CA GLY A 97 0.35 0.95 15.64
C GLY A 97 -0.25 -0.33 15.05
N GLY A 98 -1.39 -0.22 14.36
CA GLY A 98 -2.08 -1.33 13.72
C GLY A 98 -1.51 -1.73 12.36
N VAL A 99 -1.91 -2.91 11.90
CA VAL A 99 -1.53 -3.46 10.60
C VAL A 99 -2.79 -3.83 9.84
N LEU A 100 -2.90 -3.32 8.61
CA LEU A 100 -3.87 -3.78 7.63
C LEU A 100 -3.21 -4.80 6.73
N GLU A 101 -3.72 -6.02 6.71
CA GLU A 101 -3.21 -7.07 5.85
C GLU A 101 -4.12 -7.27 4.65
N LEU A 102 -3.59 -6.95 3.47
CA LEU A 102 -4.23 -7.25 2.19
C LEU A 102 -3.63 -8.53 1.65
N LYS A 103 -4.46 -9.57 1.50
CA LYS A 103 -4.01 -10.91 1.12
C LYS A 103 -5.05 -11.64 0.27
N PRO A 104 -4.62 -12.64 -0.52
CA PRO A 104 -5.55 -13.50 -1.26
C PRO A 104 -6.60 -14.12 -0.33
N GLY A 105 -7.87 -14.05 -0.74
CA GLY A 105 -9.00 -14.52 0.05
C GLY A 105 -9.45 -13.59 1.18
N GLY A 106 -8.77 -12.48 1.37
CA GLY A 106 -9.11 -11.43 2.34
C GLY A 106 -9.35 -10.09 1.66
N SER A 107 -9.12 -9.01 2.42
CA SER A 107 -9.14 -7.66 1.86
C SER A 107 -8.03 -7.49 0.83
N HIS A 108 -8.26 -6.67 -0.18
CA HIS A 108 -7.29 -6.40 -1.25
C HIS A 108 -7.58 -5.07 -1.96
N LEU A 109 -6.62 -4.63 -2.76
CA LEU A 109 -6.83 -3.56 -3.73
C LEU A 109 -7.16 -4.19 -5.08
N MET A 110 -8.37 -3.99 -5.57
CA MET A 110 -8.79 -4.45 -6.89
C MET A 110 -8.33 -3.46 -7.95
N ILE A 111 -7.55 -3.94 -8.89
CA ILE A 111 -7.03 -3.18 -10.02
C ILE A 111 -7.90 -3.47 -11.22
N MET A 112 -8.64 -2.49 -11.69
CA MET A 112 -9.65 -2.64 -12.73
C MET A 112 -9.36 -1.78 -13.96
N GLY A 113 -9.88 -2.22 -15.12
CA GLY A 113 -9.66 -1.53 -16.36
C GLY A 113 -8.20 -1.53 -16.78
N LEU A 114 -7.59 -2.71 -16.82
CA LEU A 114 -6.19 -2.88 -17.20
C LEU A 114 -5.94 -2.38 -18.61
N THR A 115 -5.00 -1.46 -18.77
CA THR A 115 -4.47 -1.00 -20.05
C THR A 115 -3.19 -1.73 -20.44
N SER A 116 -2.59 -2.40 -19.48
CA SER A 116 -1.40 -3.23 -19.62
C SER A 116 -1.57 -4.46 -18.73
N HIS A 117 -1.15 -5.62 -19.20
CA HIS A 117 -1.34 -6.88 -18.47
C HIS A 117 -0.07 -7.25 -17.72
N PRO A 118 -0.06 -7.11 -16.39
CA PRO A 118 1.12 -7.44 -15.60
C PRO A 118 1.38 -8.96 -15.62
N LYS A 119 2.57 -9.32 -15.99
CA LYS A 119 3.08 -10.69 -15.99
C LYS A 119 4.20 -10.87 -14.97
N GLU A 120 4.44 -12.09 -14.57
CA GLU A 120 5.52 -12.44 -13.64
C GLU A 120 6.86 -11.84 -14.08
N GLY A 121 7.54 -11.20 -13.14
CA GLY A 121 8.79 -10.49 -13.36
C GLY A 121 8.66 -9.01 -13.66
N ASP A 122 7.47 -8.55 -13.99
CA ASP A 122 7.20 -7.12 -14.15
C ASP A 122 7.19 -6.40 -12.79
N ARG A 123 7.29 -5.08 -12.84
CA ARG A 123 7.10 -4.21 -11.68
C ARG A 123 6.01 -3.19 -11.99
N VAL A 124 5.15 -2.96 -11.02
CA VAL A 124 4.01 -2.03 -11.13
C VAL A 124 4.20 -0.87 -10.17
N LYS A 125 4.02 0.33 -10.67
CA LYS A 125 3.99 1.55 -9.84
C LYS A 125 2.57 1.75 -9.32
N LEU A 126 2.44 1.81 -8.00
CA LEU A 126 1.19 2.11 -7.31
C LEU A 126 1.35 3.39 -6.50
N ARG A 127 0.38 4.27 -6.61
CA ARG A 127 0.22 5.42 -5.73
C ARG A 127 -0.91 5.13 -4.77
N VAL A 128 -0.57 4.69 -3.58
CA VAL A 128 -1.54 4.33 -2.54
C VAL A 128 -2.02 5.59 -1.84
N ARG A 129 -3.31 5.71 -1.62
CA ARG A 129 -3.95 6.90 -1.07
C ARG A 129 -4.56 6.63 0.29
N PHE A 130 -4.37 7.58 1.20
CA PHE A 130 -4.83 7.51 2.57
C PHE A 130 -5.57 8.78 2.98
N ALA A 131 -6.57 8.62 3.82
CA ALA A 131 -7.27 9.71 4.50
C ALA A 131 -6.89 9.71 6.00
N PRO A 132 -6.96 10.84 6.70
CA PRO A 132 -7.39 12.16 6.21
C PRO A 132 -6.33 12.87 5.37
N GLY A 133 -6.77 13.88 4.61
CA GLY A 133 -5.86 14.78 3.90
C GLY A 133 -5.33 14.28 2.56
N ASP A 134 -5.89 13.21 1.99
CA ASP A 134 -5.48 12.64 0.69
C ASP A 134 -3.95 12.43 0.60
N GLN A 135 -3.40 11.79 1.62
CA GLN A 135 -1.98 11.46 1.69
C GLN A 135 -1.66 10.35 0.70
N ARG A 136 -0.52 10.44 0.02
CA ARG A 136 -0.14 9.54 -1.06
C ARG A 136 1.22 8.92 -0.80
N LEU A 137 1.33 7.62 -1.05
CA LEU A 137 2.58 6.87 -0.96
C LEU A 137 2.83 6.14 -2.28
N ASP A 138 3.93 6.46 -2.93
CA ASP A 138 4.34 5.79 -4.15
C ASP A 138 5.18 4.56 -3.81
N VAL A 139 4.76 3.40 -4.33
CA VAL A 139 5.46 2.12 -4.18
C VAL A 139 5.62 1.46 -5.54
N GLU A 140 6.73 0.77 -5.72
CA GLU A 140 6.97 -0.07 -6.89
C GLU A 140 7.00 -1.52 -6.42
N VAL A 141 6.10 -2.34 -6.97
CA VAL A 141 5.84 -3.69 -6.48
C VAL A 141 6.05 -4.74 -7.55
N PRO A 142 6.58 -5.92 -7.18
CA PRO A 142 6.77 -7.01 -8.14
C PRO A 142 5.43 -7.66 -8.51
N VAL A 143 5.39 -8.20 -9.72
CA VAL A 143 4.29 -9.03 -10.20
C VAL A 143 4.66 -10.49 -9.99
N LEU A 144 3.83 -11.22 -9.24
CA LEU A 144 4.07 -12.61 -8.86
C LEU A 144 2.86 -13.47 -9.20
N LYS A 145 3.07 -14.75 -9.45
CA LYS A 145 1.98 -15.72 -9.67
C LYS A 145 1.32 -16.17 -8.38
N GLN A 146 2.05 -16.11 -7.28
CA GLN A 146 1.57 -16.52 -5.95
C GLN A 146 2.23 -15.67 -4.86
N GLU A 147 1.63 -15.73 -3.69
CA GLU A 147 2.13 -15.01 -2.53
C GLU A 147 3.61 -15.36 -2.24
N PRO A 148 4.46 -14.36 -1.97
CA PRO A 148 5.85 -14.62 -1.59
C PRO A 148 5.90 -15.36 -0.25
N LYS A 149 6.83 -16.30 -0.12
CA LYS A 149 7.08 -17.09 1.10
C LYS A 149 7.87 -16.29 2.12
#